data_a2785905ca98762b06166ac0f66ba769
#
_entry.id   a2785905ca98762b06166ac0f66ba769
#
_cell.length_a   1.000
_cell.length_b   1.000
_cell.length_c   1.000
_cell.angle_alpha   90.00
_cell.angle_beta   90.00
_cell.angle_gamma   90.00
#
_symmetry.space_group_name_H-M   'P 1'
#
loop_
_entity.id
_entity.type
_entity.pdbx_description
1 polymer ?
#
loop_
_entity_poly.entity_id
_entity_poly.type
_entity_poly.pdbx_seq_one_letter_code
_entity_poly.pdbx_strand_id
1 'polypeptide(L)'
;GAMLNISEAELSYEGESLELTKNELKILQTLFENKASIVTRDTLMTKLWESDTYVDENTLSVNVNRLRKKLASIGLSDFIITKKGIGYKLG
;
A
#
# COMPACT_ATOMS: atom_id res chain seq x y z
N GLY A 1 -4.84 -10.56 -12.38
CA GLY A 1 -4.78 -9.53 -11.38
C GLY A 1 -3.38 -9.00 -11.11
N ALA A 2 -3.29 -8.15 -10.12
CA ALA A 2 -2.01 -7.59 -9.72
C ALA A 2 -1.20 -8.60 -8.90
N MET A 3 0.11 -8.61 -9.12
CA MET A 3 1.01 -9.51 -8.40
C MET A 3 2.08 -8.69 -7.68
N LEU A 4 2.25 -8.98 -6.39
CA LEU A 4 3.24 -8.31 -5.57
C LEU A 4 4.47 -9.22 -5.42
N ASN A 5 5.62 -8.74 -5.85
CA ASN A 5 6.88 -9.44 -5.70
C ASN A 5 7.67 -8.78 -4.58
N ILE A 6 7.70 -9.44 -3.42
CA ILE A 6 8.32 -8.87 -2.22
C ILE A 6 9.84 -8.80 -2.36
N SER A 7 10.46 -9.83 -2.94
CA SER A 7 11.92 -9.86 -3.05
C SER A 7 12.46 -8.80 -4.00
N GLU A 8 11.69 -8.42 -5.02
CA GLU A 8 12.09 -7.38 -5.98
C GLU A 8 11.48 -6.01 -5.67
N ALA A 9 10.62 -5.92 -4.66
CA ALA A 9 9.89 -4.71 -4.31
C ALA A 9 9.18 -4.12 -5.53
N GLU A 10 8.37 -4.97 -6.17
CA GLU A 10 7.71 -4.65 -7.44
C GLU A 10 6.27 -5.11 -7.46
N LEU A 11 5.42 -4.34 -8.11
CA LEU A 11 4.04 -4.76 -8.38
C LEU A 11 3.86 -4.86 -9.89
N SER A 12 3.28 -5.96 -10.36
CA SER A 12 3.00 -6.18 -11.78
C SER A 12 1.51 -6.23 -12.04
N TYR A 13 1.08 -5.63 -13.15
CA TYR A 13 -0.32 -5.65 -13.57
C TYR A 13 -0.39 -5.44 -15.07
N GLU A 14 -1.08 -6.36 -15.77
CA GLU A 14 -1.35 -6.26 -17.22
C GLU A 14 -0.09 -5.96 -18.05
N GLY A 15 1.00 -6.64 -17.75
CA GLY A 15 2.25 -6.47 -18.47
C GLY A 15 3.07 -5.27 -18.05
N GLU A 16 2.55 -4.45 -17.14
CA GLU A 16 3.26 -3.30 -16.59
C GLU A 16 3.86 -3.66 -15.23
N SER A 17 4.95 -3.02 -14.87
CA SER A 17 5.51 -3.21 -13.53
C SER A 17 5.86 -1.86 -12.92
N LEU A 18 5.91 -1.84 -11.60
CA LEU A 18 6.03 -0.63 -10.81
C LEU A 18 7.00 -0.90 -9.67
N GLU A 19 8.07 -0.12 -9.60
CA GLU A 19 9.01 -0.22 -8.49
C GLU A 19 8.42 0.45 -7.25
N LEU A 20 8.62 -0.18 -6.10
CA LEU A 20 8.08 0.29 -4.83
C LEU A 20 9.21 0.69 -3.89
N THR A 21 8.99 1.75 -3.15
CA THR A 21 9.88 2.10 -2.04
C THR A 21 9.64 1.11 -0.90
N LYS A 22 10.52 1.12 0.09
CA LYS A 22 10.40 0.26 1.28
C LYS A 22 9.04 0.45 1.95
N ASN A 23 8.61 1.71 2.12
CA ASN A 23 7.33 2.01 2.76
C ASN A 23 6.15 1.54 1.93
N GLU A 24 6.20 1.79 0.62
CA GLU A 24 5.14 1.36 -0.30
C GLU A 24 4.99 -0.15 -0.31
N LEU A 25 6.12 -0.86 -0.33
CA LEU A 25 6.11 -2.31 -0.29
C LEU A 25 5.46 -2.81 0.99
N LYS A 26 5.82 -2.24 2.14
CA LYS A 26 5.28 -2.67 3.42
C LYS A 26 3.77 -2.40 3.49
N ILE A 27 3.32 -1.26 3.01
CA ILE A 27 1.90 -0.92 2.97
C ILE A 27 1.14 -1.92 2.10
N LEU A 28 1.61 -2.15 0.88
CA LEU A 28 0.95 -3.09 -0.03
C LEU A 28 0.98 -4.51 0.49
N GLN A 29 2.10 -4.94 1.06
CA GLN A 29 2.21 -6.28 1.63
C GLN A 29 1.17 -6.49 2.71
N THR A 30 1.01 -5.50 3.60
CA THR A 30 0.02 -5.58 4.68
C THR A 30 -1.40 -5.64 4.14
N LEU A 31 -1.70 -4.83 3.13
CA LEU A 31 -3.03 -4.84 2.51
C LEU A 31 -3.30 -6.15 1.78
N PHE A 32 -2.31 -6.70 1.07
CA PHE A 32 -2.47 -7.99 0.39
C PHE A 32 -2.72 -9.13 1.37
N GLU A 33 -2.06 -9.12 2.52
CA GLU A 33 -2.25 -10.14 3.55
C GLU A 33 -3.64 -10.10 4.17
N ASN A 34 -4.34 -8.98 3.99
CA ASN A 34 -5.67 -8.75 4.58
C ASN A 34 -6.70 -8.35 3.52
N LYS A 35 -6.66 -8.97 2.36
CA LYS A 35 -7.45 -8.56 1.19
C LYS A 35 -8.93 -8.32 1.43
N ALA A 36 -9.56 -9.11 2.26
CA ALA A 36 -11.01 -9.00 2.47
C ALA A 36 -11.37 -8.07 3.62
N SER A 37 -10.37 -7.46 4.26
CA SER A 37 -10.57 -6.73 5.49
C SER A 37 -10.03 -5.32 5.42
N ILE A 38 -10.61 -4.44 6.23
CA ILE A 38 -10.06 -3.10 6.41
C ILE A 38 -8.83 -3.22 7.31
N VAL A 39 -7.72 -2.62 6.87
CA VAL A 39 -6.52 -2.51 7.69
C VAL A 39 -6.52 -1.13 8.31
N THR A 40 -6.48 -1.05 9.64
CA THR A 40 -6.53 0.23 10.34
C THR A 40 -5.24 1.00 10.14
N ARG A 41 -5.32 2.33 10.31
CA ARG A 41 -4.15 3.19 10.25
C ARG A 41 -3.10 2.77 11.28
N ASP A 42 -3.56 2.44 12.49
CA ASP A 42 -2.64 2.00 13.56
C ASP A 42 -1.88 0.74 13.15
N THR A 43 -2.54 -0.21 12.52
CA THR A 43 -1.89 -1.43 12.05
C THR A 43 -0.82 -1.10 11.00
N LEU A 44 -1.14 -0.23 10.05
CA LEU A 44 -0.16 0.16 9.03
C LEU A 44 1.03 0.90 9.63
N MET A 45 0.77 1.84 10.54
CA MET A 45 1.84 2.57 11.22
C MET A 45 2.73 1.63 12.01
N THR A 46 2.12 0.68 12.73
CA THR A 46 2.89 -0.33 13.50
C THR A 46 3.79 -1.14 12.58
N LYS A 47 3.28 -1.56 11.43
CA LYS A 47 4.08 -2.33 10.46
C LYS A 47 5.27 -1.52 9.94
N LEU A 48 5.07 -0.22 9.72
CA LEU A 48 6.15 0.65 9.27
C LEU A 48 7.19 0.87 10.37
N TRP A 49 6.74 1.03 11.62
CA TRP A 49 7.64 1.15 12.77
C TRP A 49 8.48 -0.10 12.94
N GLU A 50 7.89 -1.29 12.76
CA GLU A 50 8.61 -2.56 12.83
C GLU A 50 9.71 -2.65 11.78
N SER A 51 9.59 -1.88 10.70
CA SER A 51 10.60 -1.80 9.65
C SER A 51 11.54 -0.61 9.85
N ASP A 52 11.65 -0.10 11.08
CA ASP A 52 12.50 1.03 11.45
C ASP A 52 12.13 2.35 10.77
N THR A 53 10.87 2.48 10.34
CA THR A 53 10.41 3.72 9.72
C THR A 53 9.33 4.34 10.60
N TYR A 54 9.64 5.43 11.25
CA TYR A 54 8.63 6.16 12.01
C TYR A 54 7.73 6.96 11.07
N VAL A 55 6.44 6.78 11.21
CA VAL A 55 5.45 7.57 10.47
C VAL A 55 4.31 7.96 11.43
N ASP A 56 3.84 9.20 11.30
CA ASP A 56 2.62 9.64 11.96
C ASP A 56 1.45 9.50 10.97
N GLU A 57 0.25 9.86 11.40
CA GLU A 57 -0.94 9.72 10.54
C GLU A 57 -0.84 10.54 9.26
N ASN A 58 -0.28 11.73 9.35
CA ASN A 58 -0.13 12.59 8.18
C ASN A 58 0.85 11.97 7.17
N THR A 59 1.98 11.48 7.66
CA THR A 59 2.99 10.84 6.81
C THR A 59 2.42 9.58 6.16
N LEU A 60 1.63 8.80 6.90
CA LEU A 60 0.96 7.63 6.34
C LEU A 60 0.05 8.04 5.18
N SER A 61 -0.78 9.06 5.38
CA SER A 61 -1.69 9.54 4.32
C SER A 61 -0.94 9.98 3.08
N VAL A 62 0.18 10.68 3.25
CA VAL A 62 1.02 11.12 2.13
C VAL A 62 1.56 9.92 1.38
N ASN A 63 2.07 8.91 2.09
CA ASN A 63 2.61 7.70 1.46
C ASN A 63 1.53 6.94 0.69
N VAL A 64 0.34 6.80 1.26
CA VAL A 64 -0.77 6.12 0.60
C VAL A 64 -1.19 6.87 -0.66
N ASN A 65 -1.28 8.19 -0.59
CA ASN A 65 -1.68 8.98 -1.76
C ASN A 65 -0.65 8.92 -2.88
N ARG A 66 0.64 8.93 -2.56
CA ARG A 66 1.70 8.74 -3.56
C ARG A 66 1.61 7.36 -4.21
N LEU A 67 1.37 6.35 -3.39
CA LEU A 67 1.22 4.98 -3.88
C LEU A 67 0.03 4.87 -4.80
N ARG A 68 -1.10 5.50 -4.46
CA ARG A 68 -2.28 5.53 -5.33
C ARG A 68 -1.97 6.10 -6.70
N LYS A 69 -1.22 7.19 -6.76
CA LYS A 69 -0.85 7.80 -8.04
C LYS A 69 0.01 6.86 -8.87
N LYS A 70 0.96 6.18 -8.23
CA LYS A 70 1.79 5.20 -8.92
C LYS A 70 0.95 4.06 -9.47
N LEU A 71 0.02 3.55 -8.67
CA LEU A 71 -0.86 2.45 -9.08
C LEU A 71 -1.75 2.87 -10.25
N ALA A 72 -2.29 4.08 -10.21
CA ALA A 72 -3.11 4.59 -11.30
C ALA A 72 -2.33 4.67 -12.62
N SER A 73 -1.02 4.92 -12.54
CA SER A 73 -0.19 5.03 -13.74
C SER A 73 -0.07 3.72 -14.53
N ILE A 74 -0.35 2.58 -13.90
CA ILE A 74 -0.34 1.29 -14.58
C ILE A 74 -1.74 0.68 -14.68
N GLY A 75 -2.77 1.50 -14.52
CA GLY A 75 -4.16 1.07 -14.72
C GLY A 75 -4.88 0.60 -13.47
N LEU A 76 -4.28 0.73 -12.30
CA LEU A 76 -4.88 0.31 -11.03
C LEU A 76 -5.49 1.49 -10.28
N SER A 77 -6.42 2.19 -10.94
CA SER A 77 -7.21 3.22 -10.28
C SER A 77 -8.11 2.58 -9.23
N ASP A 78 -8.28 3.25 -8.09
CA ASP A 78 -9.13 2.76 -6.99
C ASP A 78 -8.71 1.40 -6.43
N PHE A 79 -7.45 1.04 -6.59
CA PHE A 79 -6.93 -0.21 -6.05
C PHE A 79 -6.87 -0.18 -4.51
N ILE A 80 -6.55 0.97 -3.94
CA ILE A 80 -6.58 1.18 -2.50
C ILE A 80 -7.80 2.06 -2.16
N ILE A 81 -8.70 1.51 -1.37
CA ILE A 81 -9.92 2.22 -0.97
C ILE A 81 -9.71 2.78 0.43
N THR A 82 -9.99 4.08 0.60
CA THR A 82 -9.99 4.71 1.91
C THR A 82 -11.30 4.41 2.62
N LYS A 83 -11.22 3.88 3.83
CA LYS A 83 -12.37 3.75 4.72
C LYS A 83 -12.25 4.88 5.73
N LYS A 84 -12.98 5.96 5.46
CA LYS A 84 -12.84 7.22 6.19
C LYS A 84 -12.92 7.02 7.70
N GLY A 85 -11.92 7.55 8.41
CA GLY A 85 -11.85 7.46 9.86
C GLY A 85 -11.41 6.10 10.39
N ILE A 86 -11.19 5.10 9.53
CA ILE A 86 -10.85 3.74 9.97
C ILE A 86 -9.50 3.29 9.41
N GLY A 87 -9.37 3.26 8.09
CA GLY A 87 -8.13 2.78 7.48
C GLY A 87 -8.28 2.58 5.98
N TYR A 88 -7.67 1.51 5.46
CA TYR A 88 -7.62 1.25 4.03
C TYR A 88 -7.89 -0.21 3.73
N LYS A 89 -8.31 -0.48 2.51
CA LYS A 89 -8.50 -1.86 2.07
C LYS A 89 -8.30 -1.94 0.56
N LEU A 90 -7.99 -3.14 0.06
CA LEU A 90 -7.88 -3.34 -1.39
C LEU A 90 -9.27 -3.42 -2.02
N GLY A 91 -9.39 -2.78 -3.16
CA GLY A 91 -10.62 -2.80 -3.94
C GLY A 91 -10.83 -4.05 -4.76
#